data_887949a4ad79df84d53bbe60be70fe68
#
_entry.id   887949a4ad79df84d53bbe60be70fe68
#
_cell.length_a   1.000
_cell.length_b   1.000
_cell.length_c   1.000
_cell.angle_alpha   90.00
_cell.angle_beta   90.00
_cell.angle_gamma   90.00
#
_symmetry.space_group_name_H-M   'P 1'
#
loop_
_entity.id
_entity.type
_entity.pdbx_description
1 polymer ?
#
loop_
_entity_poly.entity_id
_entity_poly.type
_entity_poly.pdbx_seq_one_letter_code
_entity_poly.pdbx_strand_id
1 'polypeptide(L)'
;MSNVVIAAKRFMQNKNVVTLIGVVIIVLILYGLYNYEIQTQVQPVSVPVAKQTIQPGTEITQDMLKWISVPSAAISTNVVRATNSIVGMYTNYNTEIPAGSMFYSDVLVSKSNLPDSVFTQVKEGDVVYNLAVNTSTTYGNSMLPGNFIDLYMKAADDTGQVMVGKLIENVEVLAVKDSSGKNVFENTSDSRSPAFLIFGVTPEIHILLRKAEYMSNSVVIIPVPHGSEITASGTEASVSSTYLKEFINSKTVVLPDETSTTTNTTSTSTTSNSTSTTSSTSKGA
;
A
#
# COMPACT_ATOMS: atom_id res chain seq x y z
N MET A 1 51.55 -24.83 -56.29
CA MET A 1 50.92 -23.50 -56.19
C MET A 1 50.73 -22.75 -57.52
N SER A 2 51.42 -23.12 -58.58
CA SER A 2 51.37 -22.43 -59.89
C SER A 2 50.06 -22.55 -60.66
N ASN A 3 49.36 -23.70 -60.58
CA ASN A 3 48.14 -23.94 -61.38
C ASN A 3 46.93 -23.08 -60.98
N VAL A 4 46.80 -22.76 -59.68
CA VAL A 4 45.72 -21.90 -59.17
C VAL A 4 45.88 -20.45 -59.62
N VAL A 5 47.12 -19.96 -59.62
CA VAL A 5 47.44 -18.58 -60.04
C VAL A 5 47.20 -18.41 -61.54
N ILE A 6 47.54 -19.43 -62.36
CA ILE A 6 47.32 -19.41 -63.82
C ILE A 6 45.83 -19.48 -64.15
N ALA A 7 45.06 -20.29 -63.44
CA ALA A 7 43.60 -20.38 -63.57
C ALA A 7 42.93 -19.06 -63.18
N ALA A 8 43.30 -18.45 -62.05
CA ALA A 8 42.82 -17.14 -61.65
C ALA A 8 43.11 -16.02 -62.64
N LYS A 9 44.32 -16.03 -63.24
CA LYS A 9 44.73 -15.05 -64.29
C LYS A 9 43.88 -15.20 -65.52
N ARG A 10 43.57 -16.42 -65.97
CA ARG A 10 42.67 -16.64 -67.17
C ARG A 10 41.22 -16.26 -66.80
N PHE A 11 40.78 -16.47 -65.63
CA PHE A 11 39.44 -16.11 -65.16
C PHE A 11 39.25 -14.57 -65.15
N MET A 12 40.28 -13.84 -64.71
CA MET A 12 40.30 -12.38 -64.71
C MET A 12 40.47 -11.72 -66.07
N GLN A 13 40.86 -12.46 -67.16
CA GLN A 13 40.92 -11.95 -68.51
C GLN A 13 39.58 -11.90 -69.21
N ASN A 14 38.57 -12.52 -68.70
CA ASN A 14 37.23 -12.49 -69.27
C ASN A 14 36.45 -11.26 -68.72
N LYS A 15 36.18 -10.29 -69.57
CA LYS A 15 35.51 -9.01 -69.26
C LYS A 15 34.21 -9.24 -68.46
N ASN A 16 33.41 -10.25 -68.83
CA ASN A 16 32.14 -10.51 -68.25
C ASN A 16 32.33 -11.08 -66.76
N VAL A 17 33.36 -11.83 -66.56
CA VAL A 17 33.68 -12.37 -65.21
C VAL A 17 34.18 -11.29 -64.27
N VAL A 18 35.02 -10.39 -64.77
CA VAL A 18 35.50 -9.21 -64.00
C VAL A 18 34.35 -8.32 -63.61
N THR A 19 33.39 -8.06 -64.53
CA THR A 19 32.21 -7.29 -64.26
C THR A 19 31.32 -7.99 -63.21
N LEU A 20 31.12 -9.29 -63.32
CA LEU A 20 30.34 -10.06 -62.34
C LEU A 20 30.98 -10.02 -60.96
N ILE A 21 32.30 -10.22 -60.86
CA ILE A 21 33.03 -10.10 -59.58
C ILE A 21 32.90 -8.69 -59.01
N GLY A 22 33.02 -7.68 -59.85
CA GLY A 22 32.85 -6.27 -59.46
C GLY A 22 31.47 -6.01 -58.85
N VAL A 23 30.42 -6.51 -59.49
CA VAL A 23 29.03 -6.40 -58.97
C VAL A 23 28.88 -7.11 -57.62
N VAL A 24 29.42 -8.33 -57.50
CA VAL A 24 29.37 -9.08 -56.22
C VAL A 24 30.09 -8.32 -55.11
N ILE A 25 31.26 -7.76 -55.37
CA ILE A 25 32.02 -6.96 -54.40
C ILE A 25 31.22 -5.73 -53.96
N ILE A 26 30.61 -5.03 -54.92
CA ILE A 26 29.76 -3.84 -54.62
C ILE A 26 28.59 -4.24 -53.74
N VAL A 27 27.90 -5.34 -54.06
CA VAL A 27 26.79 -5.85 -53.22
C VAL A 27 27.24 -6.21 -51.82
N LEU A 28 28.39 -6.86 -51.67
CA LEU A 28 28.96 -7.17 -50.38
C LEU A 28 29.34 -5.92 -49.55
N ILE A 29 29.90 -4.90 -50.21
CA ILE A 29 30.22 -3.61 -49.57
C ILE A 29 28.94 -2.92 -49.13
N LEU A 30 27.92 -2.85 -49.99
CA LEU A 30 26.63 -2.23 -49.67
C LEU A 30 25.95 -2.99 -48.51
N TYR A 31 25.99 -4.31 -48.51
CA TYR A 31 25.46 -5.12 -47.42
C TYR A 31 26.22 -4.88 -46.10
N GLY A 32 27.55 -4.79 -46.15
CA GLY A 32 28.38 -4.46 -44.99
C GLY A 32 28.08 -3.05 -44.44
N LEU A 33 27.98 -2.04 -45.31
CA LEU A 33 27.64 -0.67 -44.94
C LEU A 33 26.23 -0.60 -44.32
N TYR A 34 25.26 -1.27 -44.94
CA TYR A 34 23.89 -1.35 -44.44
C TYR A 34 23.80 -1.96 -43.05
N ASN A 35 24.49 -3.10 -42.83
CA ASN A 35 24.54 -3.71 -41.50
C ASN A 35 25.27 -2.83 -40.45
N TYR A 36 26.35 -2.15 -40.88
CA TYR A 36 27.07 -1.23 -40.02
C TYR A 36 26.19 -0.05 -39.60
N GLU A 37 25.43 0.52 -40.55
CA GLU A 37 24.51 1.63 -40.23
C GLU A 37 23.37 1.22 -39.32
N ILE A 38 22.78 0.04 -39.52
CA ILE A 38 21.77 -0.49 -38.63
C ILE A 38 22.33 -0.69 -37.19
N GLN A 39 23.51 -1.24 -37.05
CA GLN A 39 24.10 -1.49 -35.72
C GLN A 39 24.52 -0.20 -35.01
N THR A 40 24.97 0.82 -35.75
CA THR A 40 25.43 2.08 -35.15
C THR A 40 24.30 3.07 -34.86
N GLN A 41 23.30 3.15 -35.75
CA GLN A 41 22.20 4.12 -35.61
C GLN A 41 21.02 3.57 -34.79
N VAL A 42 20.70 2.28 -34.90
CA VAL A 42 19.54 1.70 -34.24
C VAL A 42 19.88 1.27 -32.83
N GLN A 43 21.11 0.82 -32.55
CA GLN A 43 21.56 0.32 -31.25
C GLN A 43 20.44 -0.42 -30.49
N PRO A 44 20.02 -1.57 -31.00
CA PRO A 44 18.85 -2.26 -30.42
C PRO A 44 19.12 -2.66 -28.99
N VAL A 45 18.23 -2.25 -28.09
CA VAL A 45 18.28 -2.57 -26.66
C VAL A 45 17.11 -3.49 -26.34
N SER A 46 17.39 -4.54 -25.57
CA SER A 46 16.37 -5.44 -25.07
C SER A 46 15.68 -4.83 -23.87
N VAL A 47 14.36 -4.71 -23.93
CA VAL A 47 13.55 -4.19 -22.83
C VAL A 47 12.40 -5.12 -22.49
N PRO A 48 12.06 -5.26 -21.19
CA PRO A 48 10.88 -6.00 -20.78
C PRO A 48 9.63 -5.18 -21.07
N VAL A 49 8.59 -5.85 -21.57
CA VAL A 49 7.25 -5.30 -21.76
C VAL A 49 6.22 -6.22 -21.11
N ALA A 50 5.05 -5.69 -20.80
CA ALA A 50 3.95 -6.46 -20.29
C ALA A 50 3.47 -7.48 -21.33
N LYS A 51 3.43 -8.75 -20.98
CA LYS A 51 2.94 -9.84 -21.84
C LYS A 51 1.43 -9.79 -21.99
N GLN A 52 0.75 -9.34 -20.96
CA GLN A 52 -0.70 -9.17 -20.88
C GLN A 52 -1.00 -7.87 -20.15
N THR A 53 -2.24 -7.41 -20.21
CA THR A 53 -2.68 -6.25 -19.42
C THR A 53 -2.59 -6.57 -17.94
N ILE A 54 -1.91 -5.70 -17.17
CA ILE A 54 -1.73 -5.84 -15.72
C ILE A 54 -2.64 -4.84 -15.03
N GLN A 55 -3.54 -5.36 -14.20
CA GLN A 55 -4.53 -4.56 -13.50
C GLN A 55 -3.91 -3.74 -12.35
N PRO A 56 -4.53 -2.62 -11.94
CA PRO A 56 -4.10 -1.85 -10.78
C PRO A 56 -3.94 -2.70 -9.51
N GLY A 57 -2.92 -2.43 -8.71
CA GLY A 57 -2.66 -3.13 -7.45
C GLY A 57 -2.15 -4.58 -7.59
N THR A 58 -1.82 -5.01 -8.82
CA THR A 58 -1.35 -6.38 -9.07
C THR A 58 0.16 -6.49 -8.88
N GLU A 59 0.62 -7.56 -8.23
CA GLU A 59 2.03 -7.91 -8.15
C GLU A 59 2.55 -8.38 -9.51
N ILE A 60 3.67 -7.82 -9.92
CA ILE A 60 4.29 -8.14 -11.22
C ILE A 60 5.21 -9.34 -11.03
N THR A 61 4.86 -10.43 -11.70
CA THR A 61 5.62 -11.68 -11.70
C THR A 61 6.39 -11.86 -13.01
N GLN A 62 7.37 -12.76 -13.00
CA GLN A 62 8.25 -12.96 -14.16
C GLN A 62 7.52 -13.48 -15.41
N ASP A 63 6.46 -14.24 -15.25
CA ASP A 63 5.64 -14.79 -16.33
C ASP A 63 4.81 -13.71 -17.05
N MET A 64 4.62 -12.54 -16.42
CA MET A 64 3.96 -11.37 -17.00
C MET A 64 4.89 -10.54 -17.91
N LEU A 65 6.17 -10.84 -17.96
CA LEU A 65 7.16 -10.13 -18.75
C LEU A 65 7.42 -10.83 -20.09
N LYS A 66 7.59 -10.02 -21.14
CA LYS A 66 8.06 -10.43 -22.47
C LYS A 66 9.18 -9.49 -22.90
N TRP A 67 10.25 -10.05 -23.44
CA TRP A 67 11.37 -9.25 -23.96
C TRP A 67 11.16 -8.86 -25.41
N ILE A 68 11.37 -7.60 -25.72
CA ILE A 68 11.40 -7.08 -27.10
C ILE A 68 12.68 -6.27 -27.31
N SER A 69 13.12 -6.22 -28.56
CA SER A 69 14.26 -5.40 -28.97
C SER A 69 13.73 -4.13 -29.63
N VAL A 70 14.13 -2.97 -29.09
CA VAL A 70 13.72 -1.66 -29.58
C VAL A 70 14.93 -0.75 -29.79
N PRO A 71 14.87 0.23 -30.70
CA PRO A 71 15.92 1.24 -30.85
C PRO A 71 16.13 2.00 -29.53
N SER A 72 17.39 2.25 -29.17
CA SER A 72 17.71 3.00 -27.94
C SER A 72 17.07 4.39 -27.89
N ALA A 73 16.89 5.04 -29.04
CA ALA A 73 16.23 6.33 -29.17
C ALA A 73 14.73 6.30 -28.82
N ALA A 74 14.09 5.12 -28.84
CA ALA A 74 12.68 4.96 -28.49
C ALA A 74 12.45 4.72 -26.98
N ILE A 75 13.51 4.66 -26.18
CA ILE A 75 13.44 4.37 -24.76
C ILE A 75 13.53 5.66 -23.96
N SER A 76 12.48 6.00 -23.22
CA SER A 76 12.48 7.13 -22.28
C SER A 76 13.38 6.84 -21.08
N THR A 77 13.88 7.88 -20.42
CA THR A 77 14.79 7.78 -19.26
C THR A 77 14.18 7.07 -18.04
N ASN A 78 12.85 7.14 -17.91
CA ASN A 78 12.08 6.52 -16.82
C ASN A 78 11.66 5.06 -17.11
N VAL A 79 12.10 4.46 -18.21
CA VAL A 79 11.83 3.04 -18.51
C VAL A 79 12.74 2.15 -17.67
N VAL A 80 12.12 1.25 -16.90
CA VAL A 80 12.83 0.26 -16.09
C VAL A 80 13.20 -0.94 -16.95
N ARG A 81 14.51 -1.22 -17.06
CA ARG A 81 15.05 -2.31 -17.90
C ARG A 81 15.47 -3.54 -17.10
N ALA A 82 15.76 -3.38 -15.83
CA ALA A 82 16.23 -4.46 -14.98
C ALA A 82 15.05 -5.27 -14.43
N THR A 83 15.03 -6.57 -14.69
CA THR A 83 13.95 -7.48 -14.22
C THR A 83 13.80 -7.46 -12.70
N ASN A 84 14.91 -7.43 -11.97
CA ASN A 84 14.92 -7.38 -10.51
C ASN A 84 14.34 -6.09 -9.93
N SER A 85 14.21 -5.04 -10.74
CA SER A 85 13.55 -3.78 -10.35
C SER A 85 12.07 -3.74 -10.78
N ILE A 86 11.56 -4.79 -11.43
CA ILE A 86 10.17 -4.89 -11.89
C ILE A 86 9.46 -6.02 -11.17
N VAL A 87 10.07 -7.21 -11.09
CA VAL A 87 9.48 -8.40 -10.45
C VAL A 87 9.41 -8.18 -8.94
N GLY A 88 8.24 -8.44 -8.36
CA GLY A 88 7.93 -8.17 -6.96
C GLY A 88 7.47 -6.73 -6.66
N MET A 89 7.49 -5.85 -7.68
CA MET A 89 6.82 -4.55 -7.59
C MET A 89 5.33 -4.71 -7.91
N TYR A 90 4.56 -3.72 -7.55
CA TYR A 90 3.12 -3.65 -7.76
C TYR A 90 2.77 -2.52 -8.71
N THR A 91 1.70 -2.67 -9.48
CA THR A 91 1.12 -1.56 -10.22
C THR A 91 0.42 -0.61 -9.27
N ASN A 92 0.55 0.70 -9.50
CA ASN A 92 -0.18 1.69 -8.72
C ASN A 92 -1.70 1.48 -8.90
N TYR A 93 -2.52 1.68 -7.85
CA TYR A 93 -3.99 1.55 -7.91
C TYR A 93 -4.69 2.43 -8.93
N ASN A 94 -4.05 3.51 -9.37
CA ASN A 94 -4.59 4.43 -10.38
C ASN A 94 -4.09 4.13 -11.79
N THR A 95 -3.35 3.04 -11.99
CA THR A 95 -2.65 2.77 -13.25
C THR A 95 -2.84 1.32 -13.68
N GLU A 96 -3.27 1.14 -14.91
CA GLU A 96 -3.27 -0.12 -15.63
C GLU A 96 -2.05 -0.13 -16.58
N ILE A 97 -1.35 -1.25 -16.68
CA ILE A 97 -0.26 -1.43 -17.67
C ILE A 97 -0.80 -2.27 -18.81
N PRO A 98 -1.08 -1.68 -19.99
CA PRO A 98 -1.58 -2.41 -21.14
C PRO A 98 -0.57 -3.45 -21.65
N ALA A 99 -1.08 -4.52 -22.27
CA ALA A 99 -0.23 -5.51 -22.93
C ALA A 99 0.66 -4.84 -23.99
N GLY A 100 1.95 -5.21 -24.00
CA GLY A 100 2.96 -4.64 -24.91
C GLY A 100 3.59 -3.33 -24.41
N SER A 101 3.12 -2.73 -23.34
CA SER A 101 3.70 -1.52 -22.76
C SER A 101 5.02 -1.82 -22.04
N MET A 102 5.96 -0.88 -22.09
CA MET A 102 7.17 -0.87 -21.26
C MET A 102 6.82 -0.55 -19.82
N PHE A 103 7.68 -0.94 -18.89
CA PHE A 103 7.54 -0.62 -17.47
C PHE A 103 8.22 0.71 -17.17
N TYR A 104 7.51 1.63 -16.55
CA TYR A 104 8.00 2.94 -16.15
C TYR A 104 8.11 3.04 -14.63
N SER A 105 9.15 3.72 -14.14
CA SER A 105 9.37 3.89 -12.69
C SER A 105 8.17 4.51 -11.96
N ASP A 106 7.44 5.39 -12.64
CA ASP A 106 6.34 6.15 -12.05
C ASP A 106 5.06 5.32 -11.80
N VAL A 107 4.94 4.16 -12.47
CA VAL A 107 3.80 3.26 -12.33
C VAL A 107 4.08 2.05 -11.44
N LEU A 108 5.35 1.87 -11.06
CA LEU A 108 5.80 0.78 -10.19
C LEU A 108 5.88 1.27 -8.75
N VAL A 109 5.26 0.55 -7.83
CA VAL A 109 5.29 0.85 -6.40
C VAL A 109 5.71 -0.40 -5.61
N SER A 110 6.42 -0.19 -4.51
CA SER A 110 6.70 -1.30 -3.60
C SER A 110 5.44 -1.68 -2.82
N LYS A 111 5.37 -2.89 -2.31
CA LYS A 111 4.25 -3.37 -1.49
C LYS A 111 3.97 -2.47 -0.30
N SER A 112 5.02 -1.95 0.35
CA SER A 112 4.92 -1.05 1.50
C SER A 112 4.29 0.31 1.17
N ASN A 113 4.32 0.70 -0.10
CA ASN A 113 3.82 1.99 -0.58
C ASN A 113 2.42 1.91 -1.17
N LEU A 114 1.85 0.71 -1.24
CA LEU A 114 0.43 0.56 -1.57
C LEU A 114 -0.44 1.21 -0.49
N PRO A 115 -1.55 1.87 -0.85
CA PRO A 115 -2.45 2.51 0.10
C PRO A 115 -2.97 1.57 1.20
N ASP A 116 -3.18 0.31 0.86
CA ASP A 116 -3.67 -0.75 1.75
C ASP A 116 -2.57 -1.57 2.44
N SER A 117 -1.30 -1.21 2.24
CA SER A 117 -0.15 -1.95 2.80
C SER A 117 -0.22 -2.10 4.32
N VAL A 118 -0.84 -1.16 5.00
CA VAL A 118 -1.04 -1.19 6.46
C VAL A 118 -1.90 -2.37 6.88
N PHE A 119 -2.97 -2.67 6.12
CA PHE A 119 -3.89 -3.77 6.48
C PHE A 119 -3.23 -5.15 6.44
N THR A 120 -2.17 -5.31 5.63
CA THR A 120 -1.43 -6.57 5.58
C THR A 120 -0.46 -6.77 6.75
N GLN A 121 -0.22 -5.72 7.55
CA GLN A 121 0.68 -5.73 8.70
C GLN A 121 -0.07 -5.84 10.03
N VAL A 122 -1.40 -5.68 10.00
CA VAL A 122 -2.24 -5.79 11.20
C VAL A 122 -2.29 -7.24 11.67
N LYS A 123 -2.15 -7.46 12.97
CA LYS A 123 -2.25 -8.80 13.57
C LYS A 123 -3.67 -9.35 13.43
N GLU A 124 -3.78 -10.66 13.35
CA GLU A 124 -5.09 -11.31 13.32
C GLU A 124 -5.90 -10.97 14.57
N GLY A 125 -7.14 -10.52 14.36
CA GLY A 125 -8.03 -10.07 15.44
C GLY A 125 -7.92 -8.59 15.80
N ASP A 126 -6.86 -7.89 15.37
CA ASP A 126 -6.73 -6.46 15.56
C ASP A 126 -7.46 -5.66 14.47
N VAL A 127 -7.75 -4.42 14.77
CA VAL A 127 -8.36 -3.44 13.86
C VAL A 127 -7.45 -2.23 13.71
N VAL A 128 -7.51 -1.59 12.55
CA VAL A 128 -6.71 -0.39 12.28
C VAL A 128 -7.32 0.83 12.98
N TYR A 129 -6.45 1.59 13.62
CA TYR A 129 -6.78 2.90 14.15
C TYR A 129 -5.86 3.96 13.57
N ASN A 130 -6.41 5.12 13.25
CA ASN A 130 -5.65 6.28 12.80
C ASN A 130 -5.74 7.41 13.82
N LEU A 131 -4.61 7.88 14.30
CA LEU A 131 -4.49 9.05 15.18
C LEU A 131 -4.04 10.25 14.38
N ALA A 132 -4.81 11.34 14.42
CA ALA A 132 -4.41 12.60 13.81
C ALA A 132 -3.23 13.21 14.59
N VAL A 133 -2.18 13.59 13.86
CA VAL A 133 -0.94 14.13 14.43
C VAL A 133 -0.40 15.28 13.58
N ASN A 134 0.67 15.87 14.03
CA ASN A 134 1.44 16.87 13.30
C ASN A 134 2.92 16.76 13.66
N THR A 135 3.77 17.56 13.04
CA THR A 135 5.23 17.56 13.28
C THR A 135 5.57 17.79 14.76
N SER A 136 4.80 18.60 15.49
CA SER A 136 5.05 18.85 16.92
C SER A 136 4.71 17.61 17.76
N THR A 137 3.55 16.97 17.53
CA THR A 137 3.12 15.79 18.29
C THR A 137 3.89 14.54 17.94
N THR A 138 4.57 14.51 16.79
CA THR A 138 5.49 13.42 16.39
C THR A 138 6.96 13.71 16.70
N TYR A 139 7.22 14.71 17.54
CA TYR A 139 8.58 15.08 17.96
C TYR A 139 9.51 15.35 16.76
N GLY A 140 9.04 16.14 15.78
CA GLY A 140 9.85 16.47 14.60
C GLY A 140 10.00 15.31 13.62
N ASN A 141 8.98 14.48 13.43
CA ASN A 141 8.99 13.26 12.60
C ASN A 141 9.90 12.13 13.15
N SER A 142 10.06 12.07 14.47
CA SER A 142 10.90 11.04 15.10
C SER A 142 10.19 9.72 15.36
N MET A 143 8.88 9.63 15.09
CA MET A 143 8.11 8.39 15.20
C MET A 143 8.13 7.67 13.85
N LEU A 144 8.83 6.55 13.79
CA LEU A 144 9.00 5.74 12.58
C LEU A 144 8.08 4.51 12.63
N PRO A 145 7.69 3.95 11.47
CA PRO A 145 7.09 2.62 11.42
C PRO A 145 7.98 1.59 12.13
N GLY A 146 7.36 0.71 12.92
CA GLY A 146 8.05 -0.25 13.77
C GLY A 146 8.45 0.28 15.15
N ASN A 147 8.29 1.58 15.43
CA ASN A 147 8.48 2.09 16.78
C ASN A 147 7.27 1.76 17.67
N PHE A 148 7.54 1.60 18.97
CA PHE A 148 6.51 1.46 19.99
C PHE A 148 6.29 2.78 20.71
N ILE A 149 5.03 3.13 20.94
CA ILE A 149 4.61 4.37 21.58
C ILE A 149 3.58 4.10 22.68
N ASP A 150 3.50 5.01 23.64
CA ASP A 150 2.39 5.09 24.59
C ASP A 150 1.42 6.21 24.17
N LEU A 151 0.14 5.99 24.40
CA LEU A 151 -0.90 6.99 24.19
C LEU A 151 -1.33 7.57 25.53
N TYR A 152 -1.04 8.86 25.72
CA TYR A 152 -1.49 9.61 26.88
C TYR A 152 -2.78 10.33 26.53
N MET A 153 -3.70 10.39 27.47
CA MET A 153 -4.93 11.16 27.35
C MET A 153 -4.86 12.40 28.25
N LYS A 154 -5.14 13.54 27.67
CA LYS A 154 -5.46 14.79 28.37
C LYS A 154 -6.97 15.00 28.29
N ALA A 155 -7.62 15.24 29.40
CA ALA A 155 -9.05 15.57 29.48
C ALA A 155 -9.30 16.59 30.60
N ALA A 156 -10.46 17.25 30.58
CA ALA A 156 -10.95 17.99 31.73
C ALA A 156 -12.09 17.22 32.41
N ASP A 157 -12.12 17.21 33.72
CA ASP A 157 -13.26 16.68 34.45
C ASP A 157 -14.44 17.66 34.49
N ASP A 158 -15.53 17.26 35.16
CA ASP A 158 -16.75 18.09 35.25
C ASP A 158 -16.54 19.38 36.09
N THR A 159 -15.47 19.47 36.85
CA THR A 159 -15.09 20.65 37.62
C THR A 159 -14.13 21.56 36.85
N GLY A 160 -13.70 21.14 35.64
CA GLY A 160 -12.70 21.84 34.82
C GLY A 160 -11.26 21.52 35.17
N GLN A 161 -11.02 20.59 36.10
CA GLN A 161 -9.66 20.15 36.44
C GLN A 161 -9.06 19.31 35.31
N VAL A 162 -7.84 19.65 34.88
CA VAL A 162 -7.15 18.95 33.81
C VAL A 162 -6.53 17.66 34.36
N MET A 163 -6.86 16.56 33.70
CA MET A 163 -6.29 15.24 33.95
C MET A 163 -5.36 14.88 32.79
N VAL A 164 -4.19 14.34 33.09
CA VAL A 164 -3.26 13.78 32.11
C VAL A 164 -2.77 12.44 32.64
N GLY A 165 -2.87 11.40 31.82
CA GLY A 165 -2.38 10.08 32.21
C GLY A 165 -2.17 9.15 31.00
N LYS A 166 -1.37 8.12 31.18
CA LYS A 166 -1.19 7.07 30.19
C LYS A 166 -2.48 6.27 30.08
N LEU A 167 -3.05 6.24 28.87
CA LEU A 167 -4.28 5.50 28.58
C LEU A 167 -4.00 4.12 28.02
N ILE A 168 -3.17 4.05 26.98
CA ILE A 168 -2.75 2.82 26.31
C ILE A 168 -1.23 2.78 26.32
N GLU A 169 -0.66 1.62 26.50
CA GLU A 169 0.79 1.42 26.41
C GLU A 169 1.15 0.43 25.30
N ASN A 170 2.37 0.55 24.82
CA ASN A 170 3.03 -0.39 23.91
C ASN A 170 2.30 -0.58 22.58
N VAL A 171 1.95 0.51 21.92
CA VAL A 171 1.31 0.50 20.60
C VAL A 171 2.39 0.55 19.52
N GLU A 172 2.38 -0.41 18.58
CA GLU A 172 3.27 -0.45 17.44
C GLU A 172 2.77 0.47 16.33
N VAL A 173 3.64 1.38 15.85
CA VAL A 173 3.35 2.25 14.70
C VAL A 173 3.53 1.46 13.42
N LEU A 174 2.47 1.19 12.67
CA LEU A 174 2.52 0.47 11.41
C LEU A 174 2.87 1.39 10.23
N ALA A 175 2.36 2.63 10.24
CA ALA A 175 2.65 3.61 9.21
C ALA A 175 2.51 5.04 9.72
N VAL A 176 3.27 5.95 9.08
CA VAL A 176 3.12 7.40 9.26
C VAL A 176 2.76 8.00 7.91
N LYS A 177 1.57 8.61 7.82
CA LYS A 177 1.05 9.15 6.56
C LYS A 177 0.88 10.67 6.63
N ASP A 178 1.06 11.30 5.47
CA ASP A 178 0.77 12.73 5.29
C ASP A 178 -0.73 12.97 5.05
N SER A 179 -1.12 14.22 4.88
CA SER A 179 -2.51 14.62 4.63
C SER A 179 -3.07 14.10 3.30
N SER A 180 -2.23 13.68 2.36
CA SER A 180 -2.63 13.05 1.09
C SER A 180 -2.71 11.51 1.17
N GLY A 181 -2.40 10.92 2.33
CA GLY A 181 -2.39 9.48 2.56
C GLY A 181 -1.13 8.77 2.09
N LYS A 182 -0.08 9.50 1.67
CA LYS A 182 1.20 8.93 1.29
C LYS A 182 2.08 8.68 2.52
N ASN A 183 2.93 7.68 2.46
CA ASN A 183 3.89 7.40 3.53
C ASN A 183 4.91 8.55 3.63
N VAL A 184 5.14 9.05 4.85
CA VAL A 184 6.06 10.17 5.11
C VAL A 184 7.51 9.78 4.82
N PHE A 185 7.88 8.53 5.06
CA PHE A 185 9.25 8.01 4.96
C PHE A 185 9.50 7.21 3.67
N GLU A 186 8.68 7.37 2.64
CA GLU A 186 8.80 6.64 1.38
C GLU A 186 10.02 7.05 0.56
N ASN A 187 10.35 8.35 0.58
CA ASN A 187 11.42 8.91 -0.23
C ASN A 187 12.20 9.97 0.56
N THR A 188 13.52 9.81 0.59
CA THR A 188 14.42 10.76 1.27
C THR A 188 14.49 12.14 0.60
N SER A 189 14.09 12.22 -0.67
CA SER A 189 14.11 13.48 -1.43
C SER A 189 12.89 14.38 -1.15
N ASP A 190 11.83 13.83 -0.56
CA ASP A 190 10.54 14.49 -0.42
C ASP A 190 10.25 14.69 1.08
N SER A 191 10.39 15.93 1.56
CA SER A 191 10.09 16.25 2.96
C SER A 191 8.58 16.36 3.15
N ARG A 192 7.95 15.31 3.70
CA ARG A 192 6.52 15.28 4.00
C ARG A 192 6.27 15.50 5.49
N SER A 193 5.20 16.23 5.79
CA SER A 193 4.76 16.41 7.17
C SER A 193 3.79 15.31 7.58
N PRO A 194 3.91 14.73 8.79
CA PRO A 194 2.99 13.73 9.28
C PRO A 194 1.62 14.36 9.56
N ALA A 195 0.57 13.63 9.20
CA ALA A 195 -0.82 13.97 9.52
C ALA A 195 -1.51 12.84 10.28
N PHE A 196 -1.08 11.59 10.06
CA PHE A 196 -1.68 10.43 10.70
C PHE A 196 -0.61 9.42 11.13
N LEU A 197 -0.72 8.94 12.37
CA LEU A 197 -0.11 7.69 12.82
C LEU A 197 -1.14 6.58 12.66
N ILE A 198 -0.72 5.45 12.11
CA ILE A 198 -1.59 4.29 11.89
C ILE A 198 -1.02 3.11 12.65
N PHE A 199 -1.87 2.43 13.41
CA PHE A 199 -1.49 1.28 14.22
C PHE A 199 -2.64 0.27 14.33
N GLY A 200 -2.29 -0.97 14.69
CA GLY A 200 -3.23 -2.04 14.99
C GLY A 200 -3.49 -2.11 16.49
N VAL A 201 -4.74 -2.26 16.87
CA VAL A 201 -5.16 -2.44 18.27
C VAL A 201 -6.33 -3.41 18.32
N THR A 202 -6.55 -4.01 19.50
CA THR A 202 -7.73 -4.84 19.71
C THR A 202 -9.02 -4.04 19.51
N PRO A 203 -10.13 -4.68 19.11
CA PRO A 203 -11.43 -3.99 18.93
C PRO A 203 -11.88 -3.22 20.18
N GLU A 204 -11.57 -3.72 21.37
CA GLU A 204 -11.91 -3.06 22.64
C GLU A 204 -11.14 -1.73 22.81
N ILE A 205 -9.84 -1.74 22.51
CA ILE A 205 -9.00 -0.55 22.57
C ILE A 205 -9.44 0.44 21.48
N HIS A 206 -9.76 -0.04 20.29
CA HIS A 206 -10.29 0.80 19.21
C HIS A 206 -11.54 1.56 19.66
N ILE A 207 -12.52 0.86 20.24
CA ILE A 207 -13.75 1.48 20.75
C ILE A 207 -13.42 2.47 21.88
N LEU A 208 -12.51 2.14 22.78
CA LEU A 208 -12.10 3.05 23.86
C LEU A 208 -11.48 4.34 23.33
N LEU A 209 -10.60 4.25 22.34
CA LEU A 209 -9.96 5.40 21.71
C LEU A 209 -10.99 6.26 20.97
N ARG A 210 -11.94 5.65 20.23
CA ARG A 210 -13.02 6.38 19.54
C ARG A 210 -13.94 7.09 20.54
N LYS A 211 -14.29 6.43 21.65
CA LYS A 211 -15.04 7.08 22.73
C LYS A 211 -14.30 8.30 23.27
N ALA A 212 -13.00 8.17 23.51
CA ALA A 212 -12.17 9.26 24.01
C ALA A 212 -12.16 10.44 23.02
N GLU A 213 -12.03 10.18 21.73
CA GLU A 213 -12.05 11.23 20.68
C GLU A 213 -13.39 11.97 20.60
N TYR A 214 -14.51 11.27 20.78
CA TYR A 214 -15.85 11.86 20.66
C TYR A 214 -16.41 12.42 21.98
N MET A 215 -15.63 12.38 23.06
CA MET A 215 -16.03 13.05 24.30
C MET A 215 -16.05 14.56 24.12
N SER A 216 -17.06 15.21 24.69
CA SER A 216 -17.22 16.68 24.66
C SER A 216 -16.22 17.44 25.55
N ASN A 217 -15.39 16.75 26.32
CA ASN A 217 -14.56 17.31 27.40
C ASN A 217 -13.13 17.70 26.94
N SER A 218 -12.95 18.25 25.75
CA SER A 218 -11.65 18.71 25.25
C SER A 218 -10.54 17.65 25.36
N VAL A 219 -10.86 16.41 25.00
CA VAL A 219 -9.91 15.30 25.05
C VAL A 219 -8.87 15.43 23.96
N VAL A 220 -7.61 15.21 24.32
CA VAL A 220 -6.49 15.13 23.38
C VAL A 220 -5.72 13.85 23.67
N ILE A 221 -5.52 13.04 22.64
CA ILE A 221 -4.64 11.86 22.68
C ILE A 221 -3.26 12.27 22.20
N ILE A 222 -2.26 12.04 23.02
CA ILE A 222 -0.88 12.44 22.81
C ILE A 222 -0.03 11.20 22.65
N PRO A 223 0.57 10.93 21.49
CA PRO A 223 1.51 9.85 21.31
C PRO A 223 2.85 10.21 21.96
N VAL A 224 3.45 9.30 22.70
CA VAL A 224 4.73 9.46 23.39
C VAL A 224 5.64 8.29 23.02
N PRO A 225 6.79 8.51 22.35
CA PRO A 225 7.68 7.44 21.94
C PRO A 225 8.40 6.84 23.14
N HIS A 226 8.65 5.55 23.08
CA HIS A 226 9.55 4.87 24.01
C HIS A 226 11.01 5.15 23.67
N GLY A 227 11.90 5.10 24.69
CA GLY A 227 13.34 5.06 24.45
C GLY A 227 13.74 3.73 23.77
N SER A 228 14.90 3.74 23.12
CA SER A 228 15.40 2.64 22.28
C SER A 228 15.61 1.29 22.99
N GLU A 229 15.57 1.24 24.31
CA GLU A 229 15.74 0.00 25.09
C GLU A 229 14.44 -0.80 25.27
N ILE A 230 13.28 -0.21 24.96
CA ILE A 230 12.00 -0.89 25.04
C ILE A 230 11.62 -1.42 23.64
N THR A 231 12.39 -2.37 23.17
CA THR A 231 11.93 -3.28 22.13
C THR A 231 11.02 -4.30 22.77
N ALA A 232 9.76 -3.96 22.93
CA ALA A 232 8.75 -4.89 23.43
C ALA A 232 8.36 -5.87 22.33
N SER A 233 9.33 -6.67 21.86
CA SER A 233 9.06 -7.82 21.04
C SER A 233 8.15 -8.77 21.83
N GLY A 234 6.90 -8.86 21.41
CA GLY A 234 5.93 -9.82 21.96
C GLY A 234 4.96 -9.30 23.02
N THR A 235 5.02 -8.01 23.41
CA THR A 235 4.03 -7.42 24.32
C THR A 235 2.92 -6.75 23.51
N GLU A 236 1.69 -7.14 23.72
CA GLU A 236 0.52 -6.54 23.06
C GLU A 236 0.18 -5.18 23.67
N ALA A 237 -0.50 -4.32 22.89
CA ALA A 237 -1.03 -3.07 23.41
C ALA A 237 -2.04 -3.34 24.55
N SER A 238 -1.94 -2.59 25.62
CA SER A 238 -2.81 -2.77 26.79
C SER A 238 -3.27 -1.46 27.39
N VAL A 239 -4.42 -1.51 28.09
CA VAL A 239 -4.95 -0.37 28.81
C VAL A 239 -4.18 -0.18 30.10
N SER A 240 -3.48 0.94 30.24
CA SER A 240 -2.61 1.23 31.37
C SER A 240 -3.33 1.85 32.56
N SER A 241 -4.39 2.62 32.35
CA SER A 241 -5.11 3.32 33.41
C SER A 241 -6.57 2.88 33.51
N THR A 242 -6.89 2.12 34.56
CA THR A 242 -8.28 1.74 34.89
C THR A 242 -9.15 2.96 35.17
N TYR A 243 -8.62 3.97 35.86
CA TYR A 243 -9.34 5.21 36.13
C TYR A 243 -9.76 5.95 34.86
N LEU A 244 -8.85 6.11 33.92
CA LEU A 244 -9.17 6.78 32.63
C LEU A 244 -10.15 5.93 31.80
N LYS A 245 -10.04 4.61 31.83
CA LYS A 245 -11.00 3.70 31.18
C LYS A 245 -12.40 3.88 31.77
N GLU A 246 -12.52 3.90 33.08
CA GLU A 246 -13.80 4.10 33.79
C GLU A 246 -14.37 5.49 33.52
N PHE A 247 -13.54 6.54 33.56
CA PHE A 247 -13.93 7.89 33.23
C PHE A 247 -14.54 7.97 31.81
N ILE A 248 -13.87 7.42 30.80
CA ILE A 248 -14.37 7.38 29.43
C ILE A 248 -15.70 6.63 29.37
N ASN A 249 -15.79 5.45 30.00
CA ASN A 249 -17.00 4.64 29.99
C ASN A 249 -18.17 5.31 30.72
N SER A 250 -17.92 6.13 31.74
CA SER A 250 -18.96 6.88 32.45
C SER A 250 -19.54 8.02 31.62
N LYS A 251 -18.79 8.52 30.63
CA LYS A 251 -19.20 9.65 29.76
C LYS A 251 -19.71 9.20 28.39
N THR A 252 -19.65 7.91 28.09
CA THR A 252 -19.98 7.36 26.75
C THR A 252 -20.81 6.09 26.85
N VAL A 253 -21.66 5.83 25.85
CA VAL A 253 -22.48 4.60 25.76
C VAL A 253 -22.06 3.84 24.50
N VAL A 254 -21.87 2.53 24.61
CA VAL A 254 -21.72 1.62 23.45
C VAL A 254 -23.08 1.05 23.13
N LEU A 255 -23.49 1.14 21.88
CA LEU A 255 -24.63 0.37 21.40
C LEU A 255 -24.21 -1.10 21.32
N PRO A 256 -25.03 -2.06 21.83
CA PRO A 256 -24.74 -3.46 21.66
C PRO A 256 -24.77 -3.81 20.16
N ASP A 257 -23.81 -4.62 19.72
CA ASP A 257 -23.90 -5.22 18.40
C ASP A 257 -25.18 -6.03 18.32
N GLU A 258 -26.08 -5.68 17.43
CA GLU A 258 -27.27 -6.48 17.11
C GLU A 258 -26.85 -7.76 16.37
N THR A 259 -26.15 -8.62 17.06
CA THR A 259 -25.94 -10.01 16.61
C THR A 259 -27.30 -10.67 16.73
N SER A 260 -27.94 -10.93 15.60
CA SER A 260 -29.20 -11.64 15.40
C SER A 260 -29.41 -12.75 16.47
N THR A 261 -30.08 -12.40 17.54
CA THR A 261 -30.64 -13.38 18.48
C THR A 261 -31.87 -13.98 17.80
N THR A 262 -31.69 -15.11 17.15
CA THR A 262 -32.81 -15.97 16.76
C THR A 262 -33.48 -16.42 18.06
N THR A 263 -34.46 -15.65 18.47
CA THR A 263 -35.31 -16.01 19.61
C THR A 263 -36.16 -17.18 19.19
N ASN A 264 -35.80 -18.38 19.61
CA ASN A 264 -36.69 -19.53 19.66
C ASN A 264 -37.84 -19.18 20.59
N THR A 265 -38.94 -18.73 20.04
CA THR A 265 -40.19 -18.56 20.78
C THR A 265 -40.78 -19.95 21.03
N THR A 266 -40.46 -20.51 22.19
CA THR A 266 -41.21 -21.65 22.73
C THR A 266 -42.56 -21.12 23.20
N SER A 267 -43.59 -21.37 22.40
CA SER A 267 -45.00 -21.10 22.73
C SER A 267 -45.42 -22.01 23.88
N THR A 268 -45.45 -21.47 25.09
CA THR A 268 -46.15 -22.10 26.21
C THR A 268 -47.58 -21.56 26.24
N SER A 269 -48.49 -22.37 25.79
CA SER A 269 -49.94 -22.17 25.91
C SER A 269 -50.34 -22.29 27.41
N THR A 270 -50.74 -21.17 27.99
CA THR A 270 -51.42 -21.20 29.29
C THR A 270 -52.86 -20.74 29.09
N THR A 271 -53.73 -21.69 29.16
CA THR A 271 -55.18 -21.56 29.30
C THR A 271 -55.51 -20.80 30.60
N SER A 272 -56.23 -19.74 30.52
CA SER A 272 -56.91 -19.18 31.70
C SER A 272 -58.30 -18.70 31.34
N ASN A 273 -59.20 -19.25 32.11
CA ASN A 273 -60.63 -19.14 32.18
C ASN A 273 -61.20 -17.73 32.18
N SER A 274 -62.29 -17.63 31.45
CA SER A 274 -63.31 -16.59 31.54
C SER A 274 -63.99 -16.54 32.89
N THR A 275 -64.21 -15.35 33.45
CA THR A 275 -65.32 -15.07 34.34
C THR A 275 -65.87 -13.71 34.01
N SER A 276 -67.08 -13.73 33.46
CA SER A 276 -67.97 -12.62 33.24
C SER A 276 -68.51 -12.04 34.54
N THR A 277 -68.57 -10.74 34.68
CA THR A 277 -69.59 -10.12 35.56
C THR A 277 -70.03 -8.79 34.95
N THR A 278 -71.28 -8.77 34.65
CA THR A 278 -72.15 -7.68 34.27
C THR A 278 -72.37 -6.68 35.40
N SER A 279 -72.54 -5.40 35.06
CA SER A 279 -73.67 -4.49 35.42
C SER A 279 -73.20 -3.07 35.22
N SER A 280 -73.79 -2.34 34.37
CA SER A 280 -75.06 -1.57 34.35
C SER A 280 -74.85 -0.12 34.82
N THR A 281 -75.08 0.79 33.89
CA THR A 281 -76.01 1.96 33.92
C THR A 281 -75.67 3.13 34.85
N SER A 282 -75.49 4.32 34.33
CA SER A 282 -76.51 5.38 34.19
C SER A 282 -75.78 6.73 34.02
N LYS A 283 -76.08 7.43 32.93
CA LYS A 283 -76.84 8.67 32.76
C LYS A 283 -76.52 9.82 33.72
N GLY A 284 -76.22 10.96 33.09
CA GLY A 284 -76.83 12.19 33.53
C GLY A 284 -75.96 13.43 33.52
N ALA A 285 -76.44 14.37 32.70
CA ALA A 285 -76.30 15.80 32.57
C ALA A 285 -75.10 16.34 31.88
#